data_aecbfe29af4f11ce3077238ca7527412
#
_entry.id   aecbfe29af4f11ce3077238ca7527412
#
_cell.length_a   1.000
_cell.length_b   1.000
_cell.length_c   1.000
_cell.angle_alpha   90.00
_cell.angle_beta   90.00
_cell.angle_gamma   90.00
#
_symmetry.space_group_name_H-M   'P 1'
#
loop_
_entity.id
_entity.type
_entity.pdbx_description
1 polymer ?
#
loop_
_entity_poly.entity_id
_entity_poly.type
_entity_poly.pdbx_seq_one_letter_code
_entity_poly.pdbx_strand_id
1 'polypeptide(L)'
;MQVIGDAPLIDFTVRDLRYTEEPHAAAERLAADLAARPFDLECGPLSRWVLARVGDEEFVLALSMHHIVSDGWSVGVLLHEVQAAYSGTPLPELPIQYADFAAWQRRWLASGVLEEQLTYWRTTLAGAPPVLDLPTDYPRPAIPTYRGAHLHTRIGAETAEALNALAQQHGTTLFMVLQAVYAALLTRRAGQNEIVIGVPVANRSRTETESLIGFFVNTLPLRTQTDPHEPFAVLLDRVRDTALDGFAHQDVPFERLVEELAPDRDLARNPLFQAMLVLQNAPQGAMRGLADVAMERLPLEEGMAKFDFTLLVEEPQDDPSLRIVLEYATDLFAEGTGRAILDGFVLACEVLAREGVATAVGELTVVSPQERRLLLEAWNATDRPEQLGGMVERVRALAEAVPDALAVQDERMTVTYGEL
;
A
#
# COMPACT_ATOMS: atom_id res chain seq x y z
N MET A 1 8.50 -21.96 16.75
CA MET A 1 7.85 -23.30 16.76
C MET A 1 6.41 -23.10 17.16
N GLN A 2 5.44 -23.68 16.44
CA GLN A 2 4.03 -23.65 16.83
C GLN A 2 3.77 -24.77 17.83
N VAL A 3 3.13 -24.44 18.95
CA VAL A 3 2.69 -25.40 19.96
C VAL A 3 1.16 -25.41 19.97
N ILE A 4 0.57 -26.57 19.75
CA ILE A 4 -0.88 -26.79 19.76
C ILE A 4 -1.27 -27.22 21.16
N GLY A 5 -2.10 -26.42 21.83
CA GLY A 5 -2.61 -26.75 23.18
C GLY A 5 -3.83 -27.69 23.14
N ASP A 6 -4.12 -28.34 24.27
CA ASP A 6 -5.25 -29.27 24.39
C ASP A 6 -6.63 -28.58 24.38
N ALA A 7 -6.70 -27.28 24.67
CA ALA A 7 -7.94 -26.51 24.70
C ALA A 7 -7.77 -25.19 23.94
N PRO A 8 -8.78 -24.78 23.16
CA PRO A 8 -8.75 -23.49 22.49
C PRO A 8 -8.82 -22.35 23.51
N LEU A 9 -7.85 -21.44 23.46
CA LEU A 9 -7.88 -20.19 24.20
C LEU A 9 -8.61 -19.16 23.31
N ILE A 10 -9.85 -18.86 23.66
CA ILE A 10 -10.66 -17.87 22.94
C ILE A 10 -10.86 -16.65 23.85
N ASP A 11 -10.32 -15.50 23.46
CA ASP A 11 -10.62 -14.21 24.12
C ASP A 11 -11.86 -13.62 23.43
N PHE A 12 -13.04 -13.99 23.95
CA PHE A 12 -14.32 -13.51 23.45
C PHE A 12 -15.04 -12.71 24.53
N THR A 13 -15.37 -11.46 24.24
CA THR A 13 -16.03 -10.55 25.17
C THR A 13 -17.32 -10.01 24.57
N VAL A 14 -18.38 -9.97 25.37
CA VAL A 14 -19.65 -9.32 25.02
C VAL A 14 -19.75 -8.00 25.79
N ARG A 15 -20.14 -6.91 25.10
CA ARG A 15 -20.35 -5.59 25.68
C ARG A 15 -21.74 -5.06 25.32
N ASP A 16 -22.49 -4.56 26.29
CA ASP A 16 -23.75 -3.84 26.03
C ASP A 16 -23.45 -2.33 26.05
N LEU A 17 -23.50 -1.70 24.89
CA LEU A 17 -23.21 -0.28 24.69
C LEU A 17 -24.48 0.54 24.46
N ARG A 18 -25.69 -0.07 24.46
CA ARG A 18 -26.99 0.61 24.18
C ARG A 18 -27.25 1.83 25.04
N TYR A 19 -26.68 1.84 26.25
CA TYR A 19 -26.89 2.90 27.23
C TYR A 19 -25.75 3.93 27.29
N THR A 20 -24.80 3.86 26.36
CA THR A 20 -23.77 4.91 26.20
C THR A 20 -24.36 6.07 25.39
N GLU A 21 -23.74 7.24 25.48
CA GLU A 21 -24.18 8.46 24.79
C GLU A 21 -24.17 8.29 23.26
N GLU A 22 -23.13 7.58 22.73
CA GLU A 22 -22.95 7.30 21.30
C GLU A 22 -22.55 5.82 21.10
N PRO A 23 -23.50 4.87 21.02
CA PRO A 23 -23.20 3.45 20.99
C PRO A 23 -22.29 3.00 19.83
N HIS A 24 -22.51 3.52 18.61
CA HIS A 24 -21.70 3.19 17.42
C HIS A 24 -20.27 3.71 17.57
N ALA A 25 -20.10 4.98 17.92
CA ALA A 25 -18.78 5.55 18.14
C ALA A 25 -18.04 4.87 19.32
N ALA A 26 -18.77 4.39 20.33
CA ALA A 26 -18.19 3.59 21.41
C ALA A 26 -17.73 2.21 20.91
N ALA A 27 -18.47 1.57 19.99
CA ALA A 27 -18.09 0.30 19.38
C ALA A 27 -16.87 0.47 18.45
N GLU A 28 -16.79 1.54 17.68
CA GLU A 28 -15.62 1.86 16.84
C GLU A 28 -14.36 2.09 17.69
N ARG A 29 -14.47 2.87 18.77
CA ARG A 29 -13.34 3.02 19.73
C ARG A 29 -12.91 1.69 20.33
N LEU A 30 -13.85 0.85 20.72
CA LEU A 30 -13.58 -0.47 21.26
C LEU A 30 -12.86 -1.38 20.24
N ALA A 31 -13.27 -1.32 18.97
CA ALA A 31 -12.61 -2.04 17.88
C ALA A 31 -11.19 -1.52 17.62
N ALA A 32 -10.98 -0.20 17.62
CA ALA A 32 -9.67 0.42 17.49
C ALA A 32 -8.73 0.04 18.65
N ASP A 33 -9.22 0.08 19.89
CA ASP A 33 -8.46 -0.37 21.07
C ASP A 33 -8.09 -1.85 20.99
N LEU A 34 -9.00 -2.70 20.47
CA LEU A 34 -8.75 -4.13 20.26
C LEU A 34 -7.64 -4.36 19.24
N ALA A 35 -7.67 -3.61 18.13
CA ALA A 35 -6.68 -3.69 17.05
C ALA A 35 -5.30 -3.19 17.51
N ALA A 36 -5.24 -2.13 18.30
CA ALA A 36 -3.99 -1.53 18.77
C ALA A 36 -3.27 -2.36 19.85
N ARG A 37 -3.97 -3.29 20.50
CA ARG A 37 -3.41 -4.07 21.62
C ARG A 37 -2.45 -5.16 21.11
N PRO A 38 -1.14 -5.15 21.48
CA PRO A 38 -0.17 -6.13 21.00
C PRO A 38 -0.52 -7.56 21.44
N PHE A 39 -0.09 -8.54 20.64
CA PHE A 39 -0.23 -9.97 20.96
C PHE A 39 1.05 -10.50 21.62
N ASP A 40 0.88 -11.36 22.63
CA ASP A 40 1.94 -12.19 23.17
C ASP A 40 1.99 -13.51 22.38
N LEU A 41 3.04 -13.68 21.57
CA LEU A 41 3.17 -14.85 20.70
C LEU A 41 3.57 -16.13 21.48
N GLU A 42 4.07 -16.00 22.70
CA GLU A 42 4.46 -17.16 23.53
C GLU A 42 3.27 -17.76 24.27
N CYS A 43 2.38 -16.91 24.75
CA CYS A 43 1.26 -17.32 25.60
C CYS A 43 -0.07 -17.40 24.84
N GLY A 44 -0.26 -16.57 23.80
CA GLY A 44 -1.58 -16.40 23.17
C GLY A 44 -2.61 -15.75 24.11
N PRO A 45 -3.93 -15.80 23.80
CA PRO A 45 -4.52 -16.19 22.53
C PRO A 45 -4.11 -15.26 21.39
N LEU A 46 -4.03 -15.78 20.15
CA LEU A 46 -3.64 -15.03 18.94
C LEU A 46 -4.83 -14.51 18.14
N SER A 47 -6.03 -14.64 18.71
CA SER A 47 -7.25 -14.00 18.23
C SER A 47 -8.04 -13.42 19.40
N ARG A 48 -8.69 -12.29 19.17
CA ARG A 48 -9.53 -11.61 20.16
C ARG A 48 -10.81 -11.16 19.49
N TRP A 49 -11.91 -11.33 20.20
CA TRP A 49 -13.25 -11.11 19.68
C TRP A 49 -14.03 -10.22 20.64
N VAL A 50 -14.72 -9.23 20.10
CA VAL A 50 -15.65 -8.42 20.86
C VAL A 50 -16.96 -8.35 20.10
N LEU A 51 -18.06 -8.73 20.75
CA LEU A 51 -19.41 -8.51 20.27
C LEU A 51 -20.03 -7.36 21.08
N ALA A 52 -20.17 -6.20 20.47
CA ALA A 52 -20.76 -5.02 21.07
C ALA A 52 -22.22 -4.89 20.64
N ARG A 53 -23.16 -4.86 21.58
CA ARG A 53 -24.57 -4.59 21.32
C ARG A 53 -24.78 -3.07 21.31
N VAL A 54 -25.13 -2.50 20.16
CA VAL A 54 -25.30 -1.05 19.97
C VAL A 54 -26.76 -0.64 19.86
N GLY A 55 -27.65 -1.59 19.55
CA GLY A 55 -29.11 -1.40 19.49
C GLY A 55 -29.84 -2.65 19.98
N ASP A 56 -31.18 -2.66 19.90
CA ASP A 56 -31.98 -3.81 20.36
C ASP A 56 -31.75 -5.05 19.50
N GLU A 57 -31.54 -4.88 18.19
CA GLU A 57 -31.27 -5.93 17.21
C GLU A 57 -29.98 -5.63 16.40
N GLU A 58 -29.14 -4.72 16.90
CA GLU A 58 -27.95 -4.26 16.21
C GLU A 58 -26.70 -4.51 17.01
N PHE A 59 -25.70 -5.11 16.36
CA PHE A 59 -24.46 -5.55 16.98
C PHE A 59 -23.26 -5.18 16.10
N VAL A 60 -22.13 -4.90 16.73
CA VAL A 60 -20.83 -4.76 16.07
C VAL A 60 -19.94 -5.91 16.53
N LEU A 61 -19.49 -6.73 15.59
CA LEU A 61 -18.50 -7.78 15.84
C LEU A 61 -17.11 -7.27 15.41
N ALA A 62 -16.22 -7.11 16.37
CA ALA A 62 -14.81 -6.79 16.12
C ALA A 62 -13.94 -8.03 16.33
N LEU A 63 -13.05 -8.31 15.38
CA LEU A 63 -12.09 -9.38 15.40
C LEU A 63 -10.69 -8.85 15.16
N SER A 64 -9.76 -9.16 16.05
CA SER A 64 -8.33 -8.91 15.87
C SER A 64 -7.59 -10.25 15.93
N MET A 65 -6.78 -10.52 14.90
CA MET A 65 -5.96 -11.73 14.82
C MET A 65 -4.52 -11.35 14.47
N HIS A 66 -3.55 -12.00 15.12
CA HIS A 66 -2.17 -11.84 14.71
C HIS A 66 -1.94 -12.53 13.37
N HIS A 67 -1.24 -11.86 12.46
CA HIS A 67 -1.04 -12.36 11.09
C HIS A 67 -0.32 -13.72 11.01
N ILE A 68 0.42 -14.12 12.09
CA ILE A 68 1.10 -15.43 12.15
C ILE A 68 0.13 -16.63 12.11
N VAL A 69 -1.15 -16.44 12.43
CA VAL A 69 -2.18 -17.49 12.41
C VAL A 69 -3.25 -17.29 11.33
N SER A 70 -3.19 -16.21 10.56
CA SER A 70 -4.21 -15.90 9.57
C SER A 70 -3.65 -15.00 8.46
N ASP A 71 -4.27 -15.06 7.30
CA ASP A 71 -4.07 -14.15 6.18
C ASP A 71 -5.42 -13.69 5.59
N GLY A 72 -5.41 -12.83 4.57
CA GLY A 72 -6.64 -12.32 3.97
C GLY A 72 -7.56 -13.41 3.42
N TRP A 73 -7.03 -14.49 2.84
CA TRP A 73 -7.81 -15.66 2.40
C TRP A 73 -8.45 -16.38 3.59
N SER A 74 -7.68 -16.59 4.66
CA SER A 74 -8.14 -17.25 5.89
C SER A 74 -9.30 -16.52 6.54
N VAL A 75 -9.36 -15.19 6.44
CA VAL A 75 -10.52 -14.41 6.94
C VAL A 75 -11.77 -14.79 6.17
N GLY A 76 -11.69 -14.96 4.84
CA GLY A 76 -12.80 -15.43 4.03
C GLY A 76 -13.28 -16.84 4.44
N VAL A 77 -12.34 -17.77 4.68
CA VAL A 77 -12.65 -19.12 5.20
C VAL A 77 -13.34 -19.03 6.56
N LEU A 78 -12.79 -18.24 7.48
CA LEU A 78 -13.35 -18.04 8.83
C LEU A 78 -14.80 -17.53 8.78
N LEU A 79 -15.06 -16.51 7.96
CA LEU A 79 -16.40 -15.95 7.82
C LEU A 79 -17.40 -16.96 7.23
N HIS A 80 -16.95 -17.76 6.26
CA HIS A 80 -17.75 -18.85 5.70
C HIS A 80 -18.07 -19.92 6.75
N GLU A 81 -17.10 -20.32 7.55
CA GLU A 81 -17.28 -21.31 8.62
C GLU A 81 -18.19 -20.79 9.74
N VAL A 82 -18.04 -19.51 10.13
CA VAL A 82 -18.93 -18.86 11.10
C VAL A 82 -20.37 -18.83 10.57
N GLN A 83 -20.58 -18.53 9.30
CA GLN A 83 -21.90 -18.53 8.65
C GLN A 83 -22.51 -19.93 8.64
N ALA A 84 -21.71 -20.96 8.27
CA ALA A 84 -22.17 -22.34 8.26
C ALA A 84 -22.56 -22.81 9.68
N ALA A 85 -21.73 -22.52 10.67
CA ALA A 85 -22.00 -22.85 12.07
C ALA A 85 -23.26 -22.16 12.62
N TYR A 86 -23.43 -20.85 12.29
CA TYR A 86 -24.60 -20.08 12.69
C TYR A 86 -25.89 -20.63 12.06
N SER A 87 -25.83 -21.10 10.82
CA SER A 87 -26.95 -21.71 10.09
C SER A 87 -27.17 -23.20 10.47
N GLY A 88 -26.37 -23.78 11.36
CA GLY A 88 -26.43 -25.18 11.74
C GLY A 88 -25.98 -26.15 10.62
N THR A 89 -25.25 -25.65 9.62
CA THR A 89 -24.68 -26.46 8.53
C THR A 89 -23.39 -27.11 9.01
N PRO A 90 -23.21 -28.44 8.90
CA PRO A 90 -21.98 -29.09 9.30
C PRO A 90 -20.82 -28.68 8.39
N LEU A 91 -19.66 -28.41 8.99
CA LEU A 91 -18.43 -28.14 8.26
C LEU A 91 -17.83 -29.45 7.74
N PRO A 92 -17.19 -29.46 6.55
CA PRO A 92 -16.46 -30.60 6.07
C PRO A 92 -15.23 -30.89 6.92
N GLU A 93 -14.86 -32.18 7.03
CA GLU A 93 -13.60 -32.55 7.67
C GLU A 93 -12.41 -32.05 6.84
N LEU A 94 -11.42 -31.48 7.52
CA LEU A 94 -10.20 -31.02 6.87
C LEU A 94 -9.23 -32.22 6.70
N PRO A 95 -8.73 -32.46 5.47
CA PRO A 95 -7.81 -33.58 5.21
C PRO A 95 -6.45 -33.38 5.86
N ILE A 96 -6.05 -32.13 6.10
CA ILE A 96 -4.80 -31.72 6.73
C ILE A 96 -5.03 -30.48 7.60
N GLN A 97 -4.06 -30.17 8.46
CA GLN A 97 -4.01 -28.94 9.24
C GLN A 97 -2.82 -28.06 8.81
N TYR A 98 -2.80 -26.80 9.22
CA TYR A 98 -1.69 -25.87 8.90
C TYR A 98 -0.31 -26.43 9.30
N ALA A 99 -0.21 -27.13 10.43
CA ALA A 99 1.03 -27.75 10.88
C ALA A 99 1.55 -28.83 9.91
N ASP A 100 0.64 -29.57 9.26
CA ASP A 100 1.00 -30.58 8.25
C ASP A 100 1.57 -29.91 6.99
N PHE A 101 0.92 -28.81 6.54
CA PHE A 101 1.43 -28.00 5.46
C PHE A 101 2.82 -27.43 5.78
N ALA A 102 3.02 -26.84 6.96
CA ALA A 102 4.31 -26.28 7.35
C ALA A 102 5.42 -27.34 7.44
N ALA A 103 5.08 -28.56 7.88
CA ALA A 103 6.02 -29.67 7.91
C ALA A 103 6.34 -30.20 6.50
N TRP A 104 5.33 -30.24 5.61
CA TRP A 104 5.49 -30.60 4.21
C TRP A 104 6.35 -29.56 3.48
N GLN A 105 6.04 -28.27 3.59
CA GLN A 105 6.75 -27.17 2.93
C GLN A 105 8.24 -27.20 3.25
N ARG A 106 8.62 -27.36 4.54
CA ARG A 106 10.02 -27.44 4.95
C ARG A 106 10.76 -28.61 4.30
N ARG A 107 10.14 -29.80 4.24
CA ARG A 107 10.73 -30.97 3.59
C ARG A 107 10.87 -30.79 2.09
N TRP A 108 9.86 -30.20 1.47
CA TRP A 108 9.84 -29.96 0.03
C TRP A 108 10.89 -28.93 -0.37
N LEU A 109 10.99 -27.83 0.32
CA LEU A 109 12.03 -26.81 0.08
C LEU A 109 13.45 -27.41 0.27
N ALA A 110 13.64 -28.26 1.26
CA ALA A 110 14.92 -28.95 1.51
C ALA A 110 15.30 -29.98 0.44
N SER A 111 14.39 -30.37 -0.46
CA SER A 111 14.67 -31.32 -1.56
C SER A 111 15.40 -30.71 -2.77
N GLY A 112 15.87 -29.48 -2.69
CA GLY A 112 16.57 -28.76 -3.76
C GLY A 112 15.76 -27.63 -4.39
N VAL A 113 14.45 -27.58 -4.22
CA VAL A 113 13.56 -26.55 -4.76
C VAL A 113 13.97 -25.16 -4.28
N LEU A 114 14.35 -25.03 -3.01
CA LEU A 114 14.77 -23.76 -2.43
C LEU A 114 15.94 -23.14 -3.22
N GLU A 115 16.96 -23.93 -3.54
CA GLU A 115 18.16 -23.42 -4.23
C GLU A 115 17.87 -23.07 -5.71
N GLU A 116 17.02 -23.85 -6.36
CA GLU A 116 16.55 -23.55 -7.71
C GLU A 116 15.87 -22.19 -7.76
N GLN A 117 14.89 -21.97 -6.89
CA GLN A 117 14.15 -20.71 -6.85
C GLN A 117 15.01 -19.53 -6.35
N LEU A 118 15.89 -19.74 -5.36
CA LEU A 118 16.85 -18.70 -4.94
C LEU A 118 17.78 -18.29 -6.08
N THR A 119 18.18 -19.21 -6.95
CA THR A 119 19.02 -18.90 -8.12
C THR A 119 18.29 -17.96 -9.09
N TYR A 120 17.00 -18.19 -9.33
CA TYR A 120 16.17 -17.27 -10.10
C TYR A 120 16.15 -15.87 -9.47
N TRP A 121 15.81 -15.76 -8.17
CA TRP A 121 15.70 -14.47 -7.50
C TRP A 121 17.04 -13.73 -7.41
N ARG A 122 18.16 -14.43 -7.17
CA ARG A 122 19.50 -13.83 -7.22
C ARG A 122 19.78 -13.18 -8.57
N THR A 123 19.43 -13.88 -9.65
CA THR A 123 19.64 -13.39 -11.01
C THR A 123 18.73 -12.22 -11.34
N THR A 124 17.45 -12.34 -11.03
CA THR A 124 16.43 -11.33 -11.35
C THR A 124 16.64 -10.04 -10.57
N LEU A 125 17.04 -10.12 -9.30
CA LEU A 125 17.23 -8.95 -8.43
C LEU A 125 18.69 -8.43 -8.42
N ALA A 126 19.59 -9.08 -9.16
CA ALA A 126 20.99 -8.62 -9.26
C ALA A 126 21.06 -7.20 -9.84
N GLY A 127 21.65 -6.27 -9.09
CA GLY A 127 21.77 -4.87 -9.49
C GLY A 127 20.46 -4.06 -9.47
N ALA A 128 19.37 -4.61 -8.92
CA ALA A 128 18.16 -3.83 -8.70
C ALA A 128 18.43 -2.65 -7.73
N PRO A 129 17.76 -1.50 -7.92
CA PRO A 129 17.92 -0.39 -7.00
C PRO A 129 17.48 -0.79 -5.59
N PRO A 130 18.35 -0.62 -4.57
CA PRO A 130 18.03 -1.04 -3.20
C PRO A 130 16.95 -0.15 -2.55
N VAL A 131 16.72 1.02 -3.12
CA VAL A 131 15.86 2.06 -2.57
C VAL A 131 14.99 2.66 -3.68
N LEU A 132 13.72 2.82 -3.36
CA LEU A 132 12.81 3.69 -4.10
C LEU A 132 12.98 5.12 -3.56
N ASP A 133 13.63 5.97 -4.35
CA ASP A 133 14.02 7.33 -3.94
C ASP A 133 12.92 8.35 -4.22
N LEU A 134 11.78 8.17 -3.58
CA LEU A 134 10.68 9.13 -3.64
C LEU A 134 11.02 10.38 -2.83
N PRO A 135 10.70 11.59 -3.35
CA PRO A 135 10.80 12.81 -2.56
C PRO A 135 9.89 12.73 -1.34
N THR A 136 10.47 12.78 -0.15
CA THR A 136 9.73 12.74 1.12
C THR A 136 9.49 14.15 1.65
N ASP A 137 8.36 14.38 2.30
CA ASP A 137 8.04 15.67 2.96
C ASP A 137 8.79 15.82 4.29
N TYR A 138 9.10 14.70 4.93
CA TYR A 138 9.79 14.66 6.22
C TYR A 138 11.04 13.79 6.15
N PRO A 139 12.08 14.10 6.96
CA PRO A 139 13.27 13.26 7.05
C PRO A 139 12.92 11.86 7.54
N ARG A 140 13.46 10.83 6.88
CA ARG A 140 13.26 9.43 7.30
C ARG A 140 13.83 9.18 8.70
N PRO A 141 13.04 8.66 9.64
CA PRO A 141 13.52 8.31 10.97
C PRO A 141 14.46 7.09 10.91
N ALA A 142 15.44 7.04 11.82
CA ALA A 142 16.36 5.90 11.92
C ALA A 142 15.66 4.58 12.30
N ILE A 143 14.53 4.67 13.00
CA ILE A 143 13.66 3.54 13.34
C ILE A 143 12.23 3.93 12.94
N PRO A 144 11.57 3.17 12.04
CA PRO A 144 10.20 3.43 11.64
C PRO A 144 9.25 3.36 12.82
N THR A 145 8.31 4.29 12.90
CA THR A 145 7.23 4.21 13.91
C THR A 145 6.04 3.41 13.43
N TYR A 146 6.01 3.07 12.15
CA TYR A 146 4.91 2.42 11.45
C TYR A 146 3.58 3.20 11.51
N ARG A 147 3.61 4.49 11.82
CA ARG A 147 2.42 5.34 11.74
C ARG A 147 2.04 5.54 10.27
N GLY A 148 0.78 5.34 9.98
CA GLY A 148 0.23 5.45 8.65
C GLY A 148 -1.11 6.16 8.62
N ALA A 149 -1.55 6.48 7.43
CA ALA A 149 -2.90 6.95 7.14
C ALA A 149 -3.37 6.35 5.82
N HIS A 150 -4.68 6.39 5.59
CA HIS A 150 -5.32 5.82 4.42
C HIS A 150 -6.03 6.93 3.63
N LEU A 151 -5.91 6.86 2.31
CA LEU A 151 -6.65 7.70 1.38
C LEU A 151 -7.48 6.80 0.48
N HIS A 152 -8.72 7.16 0.29
CA HIS A 152 -9.69 6.38 -0.47
C HIS A 152 -10.08 7.10 -1.75
N THR A 153 -10.26 6.34 -2.83
CA THR A 153 -10.82 6.80 -4.10
C THR A 153 -11.44 5.63 -4.86
N ARG A 154 -11.92 5.89 -6.09
CA ARG A 154 -12.48 4.88 -6.98
C ARG A 154 -12.03 5.12 -8.41
N ILE A 155 -11.85 4.05 -9.16
CA ILE A 155 -11.83 4.05 -10.60
C ILE A 155 -13.25 3.69 -11.06
N GLY A 156 -13.86 4.57 -11.87
CA GLY A 156 -15.23 4.37 -12.35
C GLY A 156 -15.39 3.09 -13.19
N ALA A 157 -16.62 2.58 -13.25
CA ALA A 157 -16.95 1.33 -13.94
C ALA A 157 -16.48 1.29 -15.40
N GLU A 158 -16.70 2.36 -16.15
CA GLU A 158 -16.29 2.47 -17.56
C GLU A 158 -14.77 2.30 -17.72
N THR A 159 -13.98 2.96 -16.88
CA THR A 159 -12.53 2.82 -16.89
C THR A 159 -12.10 1.42 -16.46
N ALA A 160 -12.71 0.85 -15.42
CA ALA A 160 -12.41 -0.49 -14.95
C ALA A 160 -12.70 -1.56 -16.01
N GLU A 161 -13.83 -1.47 -16.70
CA GLU A 161 -14.20 -2.34 -17.80
C GLU A 161 -13.22 -2.20 -18.99
N ALA A 162 -12.83 -0.97 -19.32
CA ALA A 162 -11.85 -0.74 -20.40
C ALA A 162 -10.46 -1.32 -20.05
N LEU A 163 -10.00 -1.18 -18.80
CA LEU A 163 -8.74 -1.80 -18.35
C LEU A 163 -8.80 -3.33 -18.36
N ASN A 164 -9.93 -3.92 -17.98
CA ASN A 164 -10.14 -5.37 -18.08
C ASN A 164 -10.14 -5.85 -19.54
N ALA A 165 -10.82 -5.13 -20.43
CA ALA A 165 -10.82 -5.46 -21.87
C ALA A 165 -9.41 -5.34 -22.46
N LEU A 166 -8.65 -4.31 -22.09
CA LEU A 166 -7.25 -4.13 -22.48
C LEU A 166 -6.39 -5.30 -21.98
N ALA A 167 -6.54 -5.69 -20.73
CA ALA A 167 -5.83 -6.85 -20.18
C ALA A 167 -6.11 -8.12 -20.99
N GLN A 168 -7.38 -8.41 -21.30
CA GLN A 168 -7.77 -9.58 -22.10
C GLN A 168 -7.19 -9.53 -23.51
N GLN A 169 -7.23 -8.37 -24.19
CA GLN A 169 -6.70 -8.20 -25.56
C GLN A 169 -5.20 -8.46 -25.63
N HIS A 170 -4.46 -8.15 -24.56
CA HIS A 170 -3.01 -8.33 -24.50
C HIS A 170 -2.58 -9.63 -23.78
N GLY A 171 -3.51 -10.54 -23.46
CA GLY A 171 -3.19 -11.80 -22.78
C GLY A 171 -2.57 -11.59 -21.40
N THR A 172 -3.01 -10.52 -20.70
CA THR A 172 -2.57 -10.16 -19.36
C THR A 172 -3.75 -10.17 -18.37
N THR A 173 -3.51 -9.88 -17.12
CA THR A 173 -4.55 -9.72 -16.10
C THR A 173 -4.70 -8.24 -15.70
N LEU A 174 -5.84 -7.87 -15.12
CA LEU A 174 -6.03 -6.54 -14.55
C LEU A 174 -4.90 -6.18 -13.58
N PHE A 175 -4.49 -7.14 -12.74
CA PHE A 175 -3.34 -6.96 -11.84
C PHE A 175 -2.08 -6.49 -12.57
N MET A 176 -1.71 -7.13 -13.69
CA MET A 176 -0.52 -6.78 -14.48
C MET A 176 -0.63 -5.37 -15.09
N VAL A 177 -1.82 -4.98 -15.55
CA VAL A 177 -2.08 -3.63 -16.05
C VAL A 177 -1.90 -2.60 -14.91
N LEU A 178 -2.51 -2.84 -13.75
CA LEU A 178 -2.39 -1.94 -12.59
C LEU A 178 -0.95 -1.87 -12.07
N GLN A 179 -0.22 -2.99 -12.08
CA GLN A 179 1.20 -3.04 -11.73
C GLN A 179 2.04 -2.19 -12.69
N ALA A 180 1.79 -2.28 -14.00
CA ALA A 180 2.50 -1.49 -15.01
C ALA A 180 2.24 0.03 -14.82
N VAL A 181 0.98 0.41 -14.57
CA VAL A 181 0.62 1.81 -14.27
C VAL A 181 1.30 2.29 -12.98
N TYR A 182 1.28 1.47 -11.93
CA TYR A 182 1.90 1.84 -10.66
C TYR A 182 3.42 1.96 -10.77
N ALA A 183 4.07 1.07 -11.51
CA ALA A 183 5.50 1.16 -11.81
C ALA A 183 5.83 2.45 -12.59
N ALA A 184 5.07 2.77 -13.64
CA ALA A 184 5.24 3.99 -14.43
C ALA A 184 5.07 5.27 -13.58
N LEU A 185 4.08 5.30 -12.69
CA LEU A 185 3.86 6.40 -11.76
C LEU A 185 5.04 6.58 -10.80
N LEU A 186 5.44 5.50 -10.10
CA LEU A 186 6.46 5.58 -9.06
C LEU A 186 7.85 5.88 -9.63
N THR A 187 8.24 5.27 -10.75
CA THR A 187 9.53 5.55 -11.41
C THR A 187 9.62 7.00 -11.85
N ARG A 188 8.54 7.59 -12.39
CA ARG A 188 8.51 9.02 -12.73
C ARG A 188 8.61 9.92 -11.52
N ARG A 189 7.93 9.59 -10.42
CA ARG A 189 8.00 10.38 -9.18
C ARG A 189 9.36 10.28 -8.50
N ALA A 190 10.01 9.13 -8.59
CA ALA A 190 11.35 8.89 -8.04
C ALA A 190 12.49 9.37 -8.95
N GLY A 191 12.21 9.70 -10.22
CA GLY A 191 13.26 9.99 -11.21
C GLY A 191 14.13 8.79 -11.52
N GLN A 192 13.62 7.57 -11.34
CA GLN A 192 14.29 6.30 -11.59
C GLN A 192 13.67 5.61 -12.82
N ASN A 193 14.43 4.75 -13.47
CA ASN A 193 13.94 3.95 -14.61
C ASN A 193 13.63 2.51 -14.20
N GLU A 194 13.77 2.19 -12.94
CA GLU A 194 13.63 0.83 -12.41
C GLU A 194 13.15 0.86 -10.97
N ILE A 195 12.29 -0.12 -10.64
CA ILE A 195 11.68 -0.24 -9.32
C ILE A 195 11.46 -1.71 -8.98
N VAL A 196 11.48 -2.02 -7.69
CA VAL A 196 10.98 -3.29 -7.15
C VAL A 196 9.69 -3.01 -6.38
N ILE A 197 8.62 -3.70 -6.75
CA ILE A 197 7.31 -3.61 -6.08
C ILE A 197 7.04 -4.92 -5.36
N GLY A 198 6.69 -4.85 -4.08
CA GLY A 198 6.22 -6.00 -3.31
C GLY A 198 4.81 -6.39 -3.73
N VAL A 199 4.58 -7.67 -3.99
CA VAL A 199 3.27 -8.21 -4.38
C VAL A 199 2.95 -9.41 -3.49
N PRO A 200 1.89 -9.38 -2.69
CA PRO A 200 1.47 -10.53 -1.91
C PRO A 200 0.81 -11.57 -2.82
N VAL A 201 1.10 -12.83 -2.57
CA VAL A 201 0.47 -13.99 -3.23
C VAL A 201 -0.14 -14.90 -2.17
N ALA A 202 -1.31 -15.47 -2.46
CA ALA A 202 -2.03 -16.32 -1.52
C ALA A 202 -1.28 -17.61 -1.16
N ASN A 203 -0.36 -18.05 -2.03
CA ASN A 203 0.48 -19.25 -1.85
C ASN A 203 -0.34 -20.52 -1.50
N ARG A 204 -1.55 -20.64 -2.07
CA ARG A 204 -2.46 -21.78 -1.92
C ARG A 204 -2.57 -22.56 -3.22
N SER A 205 -1.43 -23.01 -3.73
CA SER A 205 -1.33 -23.76 -4.98
C SER A 205 -1.90 -25.19 -4.92
N ARG A 206 -2.32 -25.65 -3.73
CA ARG A 206 -2.89 -26.97 -3.49
C ARG A 206 -4.31 -26.86 -2.95
N THR A 207 -5.24 -27.60 -3.54
CA THR A 207 -6.66 -27.59 -3.15
C THR A 207 -6.86 -27.86 -1.66
N GLU A 208 -6.02 -28.74 -1.07
CA GLU A 208 -6.09 -29.08 0.37
C GLU A 208 -5.79 -27.87 1.28
N THR A 209 -5.13 -26.82 0.76
CA THR A 209 -4.82 -25.62 1.53
C THR A 209 -5.89 -24.55 1.45
N GLU A 210 -6.82 -24.62 0.49
CA GLU A 210 -7.83 -23.59 0.22
C GLU A 210 -8.78 -23.39 1.42
N SER A 211 -9.16 -24.48 2.11
CA SER A 211 -10.07 -24.44 3.26
C SER A 211 -9.38 -24.32 4.61
N LEU A 212 -8.05 -24.14 4.65
CA LEU A 212 -7.32 -23.99 5.91
C LEU A 212 -7.27 -22.53 6.37
N ILE A 213 -7.31 -22.34 7.69
CA ILE A 213 -6.95 -21.07 8.32
C ILE A 213 -5.49 -21.13 8.74
N GLY A 214 -4.67 -20.15 8.31
CA GLY A 214 -3.26 -20.10 8.61
C GLY A 214 -2.55 -18.94 7.90
N PHE A 215 -1.25 -18.81 8.09
CA PHE A 215 -0.41 -17.82 7.45
C PHE A 215 0.27 -18.41 6.20
N PHE A 216 -0.42 -18.39 5.06
CA PHE A 216 0.09 -18.94 3.81
C PHE A 216 0.68 -17.86 2.90
N VAL A 217 0.21 -16.61 3.05
CA VAL A 217 0.63 -15.50 2.18
C VAL A 217 2.15 -15.41 2.10
N ASN A 218 2.66 -15.24 0.89
CA ASN A 218 4.05 -14.90 0.62
C ASN A 218 4.11 -13.56 -0.10
N THR A 219 5.28 -12.94 -0.16
CA THR A 219 5.49 -11.67 -0.87
C THR A 219 6.58 -11.83 -1.91
N LEU A 220 6.30 -11.39 -3.13
CA LEU A 220 7.22 -11.45 -4.26
C LEU A 220 7.76 -10.05 -4.57
N PRO A 221 9.09 -9.87 -4.66
CA PRO A 221 9.71 -8.60 -5.08
C PRO A 221 9.80 -8.53 -6.61
N LEU A 222 8.75 -8.01 -7.25
CA LEU A 222 8.70 -7.92 -8.71
C LEU A 222 9.45 -6.70 -9.22
N ARG A 223 10.56 -6.93 -9.93
CA ARG A 223 11.40 -5.89 -10.53
C ARG A 223 10.82 -5.46 -11.87
N THR A 224 10.65 -4.16 -12.09
CA THR A 224 10.11 -3.57 -13.30
C THR A 224 11.01 -2.45 -13.79
N GLN A 225 11.44 -2.53 -15.05
CA GLN A 225 12.14 -1.45 -15.75
C GLN A 225 11.13 -0.67 -16.60
N THR A 226 11.27 0.64 -16.66
CA THR A 226 10.43 1.54 -17.45
C THR A 226 11.28 2.42 -18.34
N ASP A 227 10.81 2.65 -19.58
CA ASP A 227 11.36 3.67 -20.47
C ASP A 227 10.25 4.68 -20.81
N PRO A 228 10.40 5.97 -20.53
CA PRO A 228 9.37 6.96 -20.83
C PRO A 228 9.04 7.07 -22.32
N HIS A 229 9.94 6.64 -23.21
CA HIS A 229 9.76 6.72 -24.66
C HIS A 229 9.13 5.48 -25.29
N GLU A 230 9.03 4.38 -24.54
CA GLU A 230 8.42 3.15 -25.06
C GLU A 230 6.88 3.20 -25.03
N PRO A 231 6.17 2.53 -25.94
CA PRO A 231 4.75 2.30 -25.83
C PRO A 231 4.40 1.52 -24.56
N PHE A 232 3.27 1.81 -23.93
CA PHE A 232 2.81 1.10 -22.73
C PHE A 232 2.68 -0.42 -22.96
N ALA A 233 2.36 -0.86 -24.19
CA ALA A 233 2.32 -2.28 -24.56
C ALA A 233 3.64 -3.00 -24.24
N VAL A 234 4.79 -2.35 -24.49
CA VAL A 234 6.11 -2.95 -24.24
C VAL A 234 6.36 -3.09 -22.73
N LEU A 235 5.98 -2.09 -21.94
CA LEU A 235 6.03 -2.17 -20.48
C LEU A 235 5.10 -3.28 -19.97
N LEU A 236 3.89 -3.37 -20.50
CA LEU A 236 2.90 -4.37 -20.09
C LEU A 236 3.39 -5.80 -20.38
N ASP A 237 3.98 -6.05 -21.56
CA ASP A 237 4.59 -7.33 -21.90
C ASP A 237 5.70 -7.71 -20.91
N ARG A 238 6.58 -6.75 -20.57
CA ARG A 238 7.65 -6.96 -19.58
C ARG A 238 7.08 -7.27 -18.19
N VAL A 239 6.07 -6.54 -17.76
CA VAL A 239 5.40 -6.78 -16.46
C VAL A 239 4.73 -8.16 -16.46
N ARG A 240 4.06 -8.55 -17.55
CA ARG A 240 3.48 -9.91 -17.70
C ARG A 240 4.55 -10.98 -17.49
N ASP A 241 5.65 -10.89 -18.22
CA ASP A 241 6.71 -11.89 -18.19
C ASP A 241 7.35 -11.95 -16.79
N THR A 242 7.65 -10.80 -16.19
CA THR A 242 8.18 -10.71 -14.82
C THR A 242 7.21 -11.30 -13.78
N ALA A 243 5.91 -11.04 -13.92
CA ALA A 243 4.91 -11.54 -12.99
C ALA A 243 4.74 -13.06 -13.12
N LEU A 244 4.66 -13.59 -14.34
CA LEU A 244 4.54 -15.03 -14.60
C LEU A 244 5.76 -15.79 -14.07
N ASP A 245 6.97 -15.29 -14.34
CA ASP A 245 8.20 -15.89 -13.85
C ASP A 245 8.28 -15.80 -12.31
N GLY A 246 7.89 -14.67 -11.72
CA GLY A 246 7.81 -14.50 -10.27
C GLY A 246 6.83 -15.48 -9.62
N PHE A 247 5.64 -15.67 -10.22
CA PHE A 247 4.65 -16.64 -9.74
C PHE A 247 5.13 -18.10 -9.87
N ALA A 248 5.91 -18.41 -10.91
CA ALA A 248 6.54 -19.73 -11.03
C ALA A 248 7.59 -19.99 -9.93
N HIS A 249 8.11 -18.94 -9.30
CA HIS A 249 9.14 -19.01 -8.26
C HIS A 249 8.63 -18.49 -6.90
N GLN A 250 7.32 -18.63 -6.61
CA GLN A 250 6.69 -18.04 -5.43
C GLN A 250 6.88 -18.84 -4.12
N ASP A 251 7.53 -20.01 -4.18
CA ASP A 251 7.59 -20.92 -3.05
C ASP A 251 8.65 -20.57 -2.00
N VAL A 252 9.65 -19.75 -2.36
CA VAL A 252 10.66 -19.26 -1.41
C VAL A 252 9.99 -18.29 -0.45
N PRO A 253 10.00 -18.54 0.87
CA PRO A 253 9.54 -17.56 1.83
C PRO A 253 10.30 -16.24 1.71
N PHE A 254 9.59 -15.11 1.79
CA PHE A 254 10.19 -13.78 1.62
C PHE A 254 11.33 -13.51 2.59
N GLU A 255 11.24 -14.01 3.82
CA GLU A 255 12.29 -13.89 4.83
C GLU A 255 13.60 -14.54 4.37
N ARG A 256 13.51 -15.66 3.62
CA ARG A 256 14.69 -16.33 3.06
C ARG A 256 15.31 -15.51 1.93
N LEU A 257 14.48 -14.84 1.11
CA LEU A 257 14.99 -13.90 0.10
C LEU A 257 15.71 -12.72 0.74
N VAL A 258 15.17 -12.17 1.82
CA VAL A 258 15.79 -11.07 2.56
C VAL A 258 17.12 -11.50 3.17
N GLU A 259 17.19 -12.68 3.79
CA GLU A 259 18.43 -13.22 4.35
C GLU A 259 19.52 -13.39 3.29
N GLU A 260 19.15 -13.79 2.10
CA GLU A 260 20.07 -14.10 1.00
C GLU A 260 20.52 -12.83 0.24
N LEU A 261 19.59 -11.89 -0.02
CA LEU A 261 19.80 -10.78 -0.95
C LEU A 261 20.05 -9.44 -0.27
N ALA A 262 19.67 -9.29 0.98
CA ALA A 262 19.85 -8.07 1.76
C ALA A 262 20.51 -8.33 3.12
N PRO A 263 21.76 -8.85 3.14
CA PRO A 263 22.46 -9.17 4.38
C PRO A 263 22.74 -7.93 5.25
N ASP A 264 23.00 -6.79 4.61
CA ASP A 264 23.20 -5.50 5.29
C ASP A 264 21.87 -4.77 5.43
N ARG A 265 21.20 -4.94 6.59
CA ARG A 265 19.89 -4.37 6.84
C ARG A 265 19.98 -2.90 7.27
N ASP A 266 19.39 -2.02 6.49
CA ASP A 266 19.01 -0.69 6.95
C ASP A 266 17.72 -0.79 7.79
N LEU A 267 17.80 -0.51 9.08
CA LEU A 267 16.62 -0.57 9.98
C LEU A 267 15.59 0.51 9.66
N ALA A 268 15.97 1.56 8.92
CA ALA A 268 15.07 2.64 8.53
C ALA A 268 14.22 2.30 7.30
N ARG A 269 14.47 1.19 6.62
CA ARG A 269 13.81 0.82 5.36
C ARG A 269 13.43 -0.65 5.32
N ASN A 270 12.33 -0.94 4.64
CA ASN A 270 12.02 -2.32 4.30
C ASN A 270 13.03 -2.83 3.27
N PRO A 271 13.58 -4.04 3.44
CA PRO A 271 14.51 -4.62 2.49
C PRO A 271 13.81 -4.95 1.18
N LEU A 272 14.56 -4.88 0.07
CA LEU A 272 14.19 -5.20 -1.30
C LEU A 272 13.17 -4.25 -1.95
N PHE A 273 12.14 -3.76 -1.26
CA PHE A 273 11.16 -2.82 -1.79
C PHE A 273 10.53 -1.95 -0.68
N GLN A 274 10.02 -0.76 -1.05
CA GLN A 274 9.36 0.17 -0.14
C GLN A 274 7.92 0.48 -0.58
N ALA A 275 7.52 0.01 -1.77
CA ALA A 275 6.16 0.13 -2.29
C ALA A 275 5.54 -1.25 -2.51
N MET A 276 4.27 -1.41 -2.16
CA MET A 276 3.51 -2.65 -2.33
C MET A 276 2.26 -2.40 -3.18
N LEU A 277 1.89 -3.38 -3.99
CA LEU A 277 0.63 -3.42 -4.73
C LEU A 277 -0.15 -4.67 -4.30
N VAL A 278 -1.38 -4.47 -3.86
CA VAL A 278 -2.30 -5.55 -3.45
C VAL A 278 -3.55 -5.49 -4.31
N LEU A 279 -3.85 -6.52 -5.08
CA LEU A 279 -5.16 -6.71 -5.67
C LEU A 279 -5.94 -7.71 -4.82
N GLN A 280 -6.97 -7.24 -4.13
CA GLN A 280 -7.78 -8.06 -3.25
C GLN A 280 -8.91 -8.72 -4.05
N ASN A 281 -8.60 -9.89 -4.59
CA ASN A 281 -9.52 -10.78 -5.30
C ASN A 281 -9.77 -12.08 -4.53
N ALA A 282 -9.36 -12.14 -3.25
CA ALA A 282 -9.71 -13.28 -2.40
C ALA A 282 -11.23 -13.45 -2.40
N PRO A 283 -11.74 -14.70 -2.41
CA PRO A 283 -13.16 -14.94 -2.34
C PRO A 283 -13.75 -14.30 -1.08
N GLN A 284 -14.21 -13.06 -1.20
CA GLN A 284 -14.99 -12.39 -0.14
C GLN A 284 -16.40 -13.00 -0.11
N GLY A 285 -16.48 -14.30 -0.44
CA GLY A 285 -17.71 -15.06 -0.50
C GLY A 285 -18.41 -14.95 0.82
N ALA A 286 -19.52 -14.21 0.81
CA ALA A 286 -20.53 -14.30 1.83
C ALA A 286 -20.49 -13.34 3.04
N MET A 287 -20.03 -12.11 2.89
CA MET A 287 -20.54 -11.06 3.80
C MET A 287 -22.00 -10.66 3.46
N ARG A 288 -22.79 -11.59 2.89
CA ARG A 288 -24.20 -11.33 2.53
C ARG A 288 -25.17 -11.49 3.71
N GLY A 289 -24.68 -11.89 4.87
CA GLY A 289 -25.46 -12.05 6.08
C GLY A 289 -25.23 -13.38 6.78
N LEU A 290 -25.57 -13.44 8.05
CA LEU A 290 -25.64 -14.68 8.84
C LEU A 290 -27.10 -15.11 8.89
N ALA A 291 -27.54 -16.01 8.01
CA ALA A 291 -28.94 -16.40 7.86
C ALA A 291 -29.86 -15.18 7.69
N ASP A 292 -30.61 -14.82 8.72
CA ASP A 292 -31.56 -13.68 8.72
C ASP A 292 -30.91 -12.35 9.17
N VAL A 293 -29.59 -12.32 9.43
CA VAL A 293 -28.87 -11.13 9.89
C VAL A 293 -28.13 -10.48 8.73
N ALA A 294 -28.47 -9.24 8.38
CA ALA A 294 -27.70 -8.44 7.43
C ALA A 294 -26.35 -8.05 8.06
N MET A 295 -25.28 -8.18 7.29
CA MET A 295 -23.94 -7.80 7.73
C MET A 295 -23.38 -6.71 6.84
N GLU A 296 -22.75 -5.72 7.46
CA GLU A 296 -22.01 -4.66 6.79
C GLU A 296 -20.62 -4.56 7.38
N ARG A 297 -19.60 -4.36 6.52
CA ARG A 297 -18.23 -4.13 6.98
C ARG A 297 -18.08 -2.68 7.39
N LEU A 298 -17.71 -2.45 8.65
CA LEU A 298 -17.34 -1.13 9.12
C LEU A 298 -15.87 -0.85 8.75
N PRO A 299 -15.56 0.30 8.13
CA PRO A 299 -14.20 0.69 7.88
C PRO A 299 -13.51 1.00 9.23
N LEU A 300 -12.39 0.35 9.49
CA LEU A 300 -11.53 0.66 10.63
C LEU A 300 -10.20 1.19 10.09
N GLU A 301 -9.88 2.41 10.44
CA GLU A 301 -8.56 2.98 10.13
C GLU A 301 -7.55 2.48 11.16
N GLU A 302 -6.64 1.62 10.74
CA GLU A 302 -5.65 1.02 11.64
C GLU A 302 -4.54 2.00 12.05
N GLY A 303 -4.40 3.13 11.35
CA GLY A 303 -3.39 4.16 11.62
C GLY A 303 -1.94 3.67 11.47
N MET A 304 -1.73 2.58 10.76
CA MET A 304 -0.43 1.93 10.56
C MET A 304 -0.08 1.84 9.07
N ALA A 305 1.22 1.94 8.76
CA ALA A 305 1.78 1.66 7.45
C ALA A 305 3.07 0.86 7.61
N LYS A 306 3.13 -0.30 6.97
CA LYS A 306 4.32 -1.17 7.00
C LYS A 306 5.36 -0.77 5.96
N PHE A 307 4.93 -0.14 4.88
CA PHE A 307 5.75 0.31 3.76
C PHE A 307 5.62 1.83 3.58
N ASP A 308 6.44 2.39 2.72
CA ASP A 308 6.33 3.81 2.36
C ASP A 308 4.96 4.07 1.73
N PHE A 309 4.55 3.18 0.79
CA PHE A 309 3.22 3.15 0.19
C PHE A 309 2.72 1.71 -0.01
N THR A 310 1.46 1.47 0.33
CA THR A 310 0.72 0.27 -0.11
C THR A 310 -0.48 0.71 -0.91
N LEU A 311 -0.55 0.32 -2.18
CA LEU A 311 -1.71 0.53 -3.03
C LEU A 311 -2.58 -0.72 -3.01
N LEU A 312 -3.73 -0.62 -2.39
CA LEU A 312 -4.73 -1.68 -2.31
C LEU A 312 -5.84 -1.41 -3.33
N VAL A 313 -6.12 -2.39 -4.18
CA VAL A 313 -7.22 -2.37 -5.16
C VAL A 313 -8.20 -3.46 -4.80
N GLU A 314 -9.47 -3.12 -4.65
CA GLU A 314 -10.55 -4.05 -4.40
C GLU A 314 -11.53 -4.07 -5.59
N GLU A 315 -11.95 -5.26 -5.98
CA GLU A 315 -13.00 -5.49 -6.97
C GLU A 315 -14.32 -5.83 -6.23
N PRO A 316 -15.23 -4.86 -6.01
CA PRO A 316 -16.52 -5.16 -5.37
C PRO A 316 -17.37 -6.07 -6.25
N GLN A 317 -18.05 -7.07 -5.66
CA GLN A 317 -18.83 -8.06 -6.44
C GLN A 317 -20.07 -7.46 -7.13
N ASP A 318 -20.68 -6.44 -6.52
CA ASP A 318 -21.95 -5.85 -7.00
C ASP A 318 -21.75 -4.45 -7.62
N ASP A 319 -20.50 -4.00 -7.80
CA ASP A 319 -20.14 -2.69 -8.34
C ASP A 319 -18.94 -2.89 -9.30
N PRO A 320 -19.07 -2.62 -10.59
CA PRO A 320 -17.99 -2.79 -11.55
C PRO A 320 -16.85 -1.77 -11.38
N SER A 321 -17.01 -0.78 -10.51
CA SER A 321 -15.92 0.15 -10.16
C SER A 321 -14.85 -0.54 -9.31
N LEU A 322 -13.61 -0.03 -9.36
CA LEU A 322 -12.55 -0.46 -8.46
C LEU A 322 -12.45 0.49 -7.28
N ARG A 323 -12.42 -0.04 -6.07
CA ARG A 323 -12.06 0.75 -4.88
C ARG A 323 -10.56 0.76 -4.73
N ILE A 324 -10.00 1.94 -4.52
CA ILE A 324 -8.58 2.14 -4.36
C ILE A 324 -8.32 2.73 -2.97
N VAL A 325 -7.42 2.08 -2.24
CA VAL A 325 -6.93 2.59 -0.95
C VAL A 325 -5.42 2.76 -1.06
N LEU A 326 -4.93 3.94 -0.74
CA LEU A 326 -3.51 4.18 -0.56
C LEU A 326 -3.21 4.29 0.94
N GLU A 327 -2.52 3.29 1.48
CA GLU A 327 -1.85 3.38 2.78
C GLU A 327 -0.51 4.05 2.58
N TYR A 328 -0.15 5.02 3.43
CA TYR A 328 1.14 5.69 3.36
C TYR A 328 1.73 5.98 4.74
N ALA A 329 3.06 5.96 4.82
CA ALA A 329 3.81 6.24 6.04
C ALA A 329 3.78 7.75 6.37
N THR A 330 3.08 8.15 7.44
CA THR A 330 2.97 9.55 7.85
C THR A 330 4.26 10.11 8.46
N ASP A 331 5.23 9.25 8.79
CA ASP A 331 6.58 9.67 9.15
C ASP A 331 7.34 10.27 7.96
N LEU A 332 6.92 9.98 6.73
CA LEU A 332 7.63 10.38 5.50
C LEU A 332 6.82 11.34 4.63
N PHE A 333 5.51 11.17 4.60
CA PHE A 333 4.65 11.87 3.64
C PHE A 333 3.50 12.60 4.31
N ALA A 334 3.25 13.82 3.85
CA ALA A 334 2.06 14.57 4.17
C ALA A 334 0.85 14.03 3.36
N GLU A 335 -0.36 14.29 3.83
CA GLU A 335 -1.59 13.88 3.13
C GLU A 335 -1.64 14.37 1.68
N GLY A 336 -1.18 15.60 1.42
CA GLY A 336 -1.14 16.18 0.06
C GLY A 336 -0.28 15.37 -0.92
N THR A 337 0.85 14.83 -0.46
CA THR A 337 1.72 13.97 -1.28
C THR A 337 1.07 12.61 -1.51
N GLY A 338 0.47 11.99 -0.48
CA GLY A 338 -0.31 10.78 -0.63
C GLY A 338 -1.46 10.97 -1.62
N ARG A 339 -2.19 12.08 -1.53
CA ARG A 339 -3.28 12.42 -2.46
C ARG A 339 -2.78 12.57 -3.90
N ALA A 340 -1.65 13.24 -4.12
CA ALA A 340 -1.05 13.40 -5.44
C ALA A 340 -0.62 12.06 -6.08
N ILE A 341 -0.13 11.11 -5.28
CA ILE A 341 0.17 9.74 -5.74
C ILE A 341 -1.11 9.01 -6.15
N LEU A 342 -2.15 9.05 -5.28
CA LEU A 342 -3.41 8.37 -5.52
C LEU A 342 -4.15 8.92 -6.75
N ASP A 343 -4.27 10.24 -6.85
CA ASP A 343 -4.91 10.93 -7.99
C ASP A 343 -4.12 10.68 -9.29
N GLY A 344 -2.79 10.68 -9.21
CA GLY A 344 -1.91 10.37 -10.34
C GLY A 344 -2.11 8.95 -10.85
N PHE A 345 -2.31 7.97 -9.96
CA PHE A 345 -2.60 6.59 -10.33
C PHE A 345 -3.95 6.46 -11.06
N VAL A 346 -5.01 7.05 -10.50
CA VAL A 346 -6.35 7.02 -11.13
C VAL A 346 -6.30 7.67 -12.50
N LEU A 347 -5.69 8.85 -12.58
CA LEU A 347 -5.58 9.60 -13.85
C LEU A 347 -4.80 8.82 -14.91
N ALA A 348 -3.72 8.14 -14.55
CA ALA A 348 -2.96 7.30 -15.47
C ALA A 348 -3.81 6.11 -15.97
N CYS A 349 -4.62 5.49 -15.10
CA CYS A 349 -5.58 4.46 -15.47
C CYS A 349 -6.64 4.99 -16.46
N GLU A 350 -7.19 6.18 -16.22
CA GLU A 350 -8.18 6.81 -17.10
C GLU A 350 -7.58 7.17 -18.47
N VAL A 351 -6.35 7.70 -18.52
CA VAL A 351 -5.64 7.98 -19.78
C VAL A 351 -5.40 6.69 -20.55
N LEU A 352 -4.91 5.64 -19.89
CA LEU A 352 -4.67 4.35 -20.53
C LEU A 352 -5.95 3.72 -21.07
N ALA A 353 -7.05 3.78 -20.31
CA ALA A 353 -8.35 3.27 -20.74
C ALA A 353 -8.88 4.01 -21.98
N ARG A 354 -8.64 5.30 -22.10
CA ARG A 354 -9.09 6.13 -23.22
C ARG A 354 -8.19 6.03 -24.45
N GLU A 355 -6.87 6.06 -24.26
CA GLU A 355 -5.89 6.19 -25.35
C GLU A 355 -5.26 4.87 -25.76
N GLY A 356 -5.34 3.86 -24.90
CA GLY A 356 -4.84 2.51 -25.15
C GLY A 356 -3.33 2.36 -24.97
N VAL A 357 -2.83 1.16 -25.22
CA VAL A 357 -1.44 0.74 -24.95
C VAL A 357 -0.40 1.29 -25.94
N ALA A 358 -0.81 1.97 -27.01
CA ALA A 358 0.11 2.63 -27.95
C ALA A 358 0.70 3.92 -27.35
N THR A 359 0.06 4.48 -26.31
CA THR A 359 0.53 5.67 -25.59
C THR A 359 1.91 5.40 -24.99
N ALA A 360 2.83 6.34 -25.15
CA ALA A 360 4.14 6.21 -24.55
C ALA A 360 4.04 6.30 -23.01
N VAL A 361 4.84 5.53 -22.30
CA VAL A 361 4.85 5.50 -20.82
C VAL A 361 5.04 6.90 -20.24
N GLY A 362 5.88 7.72 -20.86
CA GLY A 362 6.10 9.12 -20.47
C GLY A 362 4.92 10.07 -20.74
N GLU A 363 3.97 9.69 -21.58
CA GLU A 363 2.76 10.48 -21.90
C GLU A 363 1.59 10.14 -20.96
N LEU A 364 1.67 9.04 -20.19
CA LEU A 364 0.69 8.80 -19.13
C LEU A 364 0.66 10.00 -18.18
N THR A 365 -0.49 10.62 -18.07
CA THR A 365 -0.65 11.77 -17.18
C THR A 365 -0.71 11.28 -15.74
N VAL A 366 0.29 11.66 -14.95
CA VAL A 366 0.42 11.28 -13.53
C VAL A 366 0.34 12.48 -12.58
N VAL A 367 0.03 13.65 -13.12
CA VAL A 367 -0.09 14.92 -12.40
C VAL A 367 -1.47 15.50 -12.67
N SER A 368 -2.26 15.71 -11.62
CA SER A 368 -3.60 16.27 -11.75
C SER A 368 -3.56 17.69 -12.34
N PRO A 369 -4.63 18.15 -13.01
CA PRO A 369 -4.70 19.54 -13.51
C PRO A 369 -4.52 20.58 -12.41
N GLN A 370 -4.92 20.26 -11.18
CA GLN A 370 -4.73 21.13 -10.02
C GLN A 370 -3.26 21.17 -9.59
N GLU A 371 -2.63 20.02 -9.45
CA GLU A 371 -1.19 19.91 -9.12
C GLU A 371 -0.34 20.57 -10.21
N ARG A 372 -0.68 20.36 -11.50
CA ARG A 372 -0.01 20.99 -12.62
C ARG A 372 -0.07 22.53 -12.56
N ARG A 373 -1.23 23.09 -12.22
CA ARG A 373 -1.37 24.55 -12.02
C ARG A 373 -0.53 25.04 -10.85
N LEU A 374 -0.52 24.30 -9.75
CA LEU A 374 0.31 24.63 -8.58
C LEU A 374 1.80 24.68 -8.97
N LEU A 375 2.29 23.62 -9.65
CA LEU A 375 3.69 23.49 -10.06
C LEU A 375 4.11 24.52 -11.11
N LEU A 376 3.27 24.78 -12.12
CA LEU A 376 3.66 25.61 -13.28
C LEU A 376 3.31 27.08 -13.13
N GLU A 377 2.25 27.41 -12.39
CA GLU A 377 1.72 28.75 -12.29
C GLU A 377 1.92 29.35 -10.87
N ALA A 378 1.33 28.73 -9.83
CA ALA A 378 1.31 29.34 -8.51
C ALA A 378 2.71 29.42 -7.87
N TRP A 379 3.51 28.36 -7.95
CA TRP A 379 4.88 28.37 -7.42
C TRP A 379 5.86 29.15 -8.30
N ASN A 380 5.54 29.34 -9.58
CA ASN A 380 6.33 30.13 -10.50
C ASN A 380 5.84 31.59 -10.64
N ALA A 381 4.82 32.00 -9.90
CA ALA A 381 4.38 33.37 -9.82
C ALA A 381 5.41 34.25 -9.06
N THR A 382 6.65 34.20 -9.53
CA THR A 382 7.78 34.94 -8.94
C THR A 382 8.05 36.27 -9.60
N ASP A 383 7.23 36.68 -10.56
CA ASP A 383 7.33 37.97 -11.21
C ASP A 383 7.27 39.09 -10.17
N ARG A 384 8.38 39.71 -9.97
CA ARG A 384 8.43 40.99 -9.24
C ARG A 384 8.41 42.07 -10.28
N PRO A 385 7.47 43.04 -10.17
CA PRO A 385 7.56 44.22 -11.03
C PRO A 385 8.96 44.79 -10.85
N GLU A 386 9.75 44.77 -11.92
CA GLU A 386 11.05 45.40 -11.93
C GLU A 386 10.84 46.86 -11.52
N GLN A 387 11.41 47.23 -10.38
CA GLN A 387 11.59 48.62 -10.10
C GLN A 387 12.59 49.10 -11.15
N LEU A 388 12.03 49.65 -12.25
CA LEU A 388 12.81 50.29 -13.31
C LEU A 388 13.66 51.40 -12.67
N GLY A 389 14.93 51.13 -12.53
CA GLY A 389 15.91 52.01 -11.95
C GLY A 389 17.18 51.26 -11.63
N GLY A 390 18.29 51.67 -12.19
CA GLY A 390 19.61 51.11 -11.87
C GLY A 390 19.98 51.35 -10.39
N MET A 391 21.06 50.75 -9.93
CA MET A 391 21.54 50.90 -8.55
C MET A 391 21.76 52.41 -8.21
N VAL A 392 22.25 53.19 -9.18
CA VAL A 392 22.49 54.63 -8.99
C VAL A 392 21.18 55.39 -8.73
N GLU A 393 20.10 55.10 -9.46
CA GLU A 393 18.80 55.75 -9.28
C GLU A 393 18.19 55.37 -7.93
N ARG A 394 18.39 54.14 -7.47
CA ARG A 394 17.95 53.70 -6.14
C ARG A 394 18.72 54.40 -5.03
N VAL A 395 20.04 54.54 -5.18
CA VAL A 395 20.86 55.29 -4.22
C VAL A 395 20.44 56.75 -4.17
N ARG A 396 20.19 57.41 -5.34
CA ARG A 396 19.68 58.79 -5.39
C ARG A 396 18.33 58.92 -4.71
N ALA A 397 17.41 58.02 -4.98
CA ALA A 397 16.10 58.02 -4.34
C ALA A 397 16.19 57.85 -2.81
N LEU A 398 17.11 57.04 -2.32
CA LEU A 398 17.40 56.93 -0.85
C LEU A 398 18.06 58.21 -0.33
N ALA A 399 18.98 58.84 -1.08
CA ALA A 399 19.61 60.09 -0.68
C ALA A 399 18.58 61.24 -0.58
N GLU A 400 17.57 61.27 -1.43
CA GLU A 400 16.45 62.20 -1.34
C GLU A 400 15.47 61.90 -0.20
N ALA A 401 15.14 60.60 0.01
CA ALA A 401 14.13 60.19 0.99
C ALA A 401 14.64 60.16 2.43
N VAL A 402 15.89 59.75 2.64
CA VAL A 402 16.49 59.53 3.94
C VAL A 402 17.99 59.92 3.97
N PRO A 403 18.32 61.21 3.73
CA PRO A 403 19.70 61.64 3.50
C PRO A 403 20.63 61.36 4.71
N ASP A 404 20.12 61.42 5.89
CA ASP A 404 20.90 61.21 7.12
C ASP A 404 21.05 59.70 7.51
N ALA A 405 20.44 58.79 6.78
CA ALA A 405 20.59 57.36 7.04
C ALA A 405 21.99 56.89 6.63
N LEU A 406 22.52 55.91 7.38
CA LEU A 406 23.81 55.31 7.14
C LEU A 406 23.82 54.55 5.80
N ALA A 407 24.70 54.92 4.89
CA ALA A 407 24.86 54.28 3.58
C ALA A 407 26.05 53.31 3.56
N VAL A 408 27.21 53.77 4.06
CA VAL A 408 28.46 52.97 4.10
C VAL A 408 29.17 53.25 5.40
N GLN A 409 29.69 52.18 6.02
CA GLN A 409 30.56 52.29 7.20
C GLN A 409 31.74 51.30 7.08
N ASP A 410 32.93 51.83 7.35
CA ASP A 410 34.12 51.00 7.60
C ASP A 410 34.78 51.38 8.93
N GLU A 411 35.97 50.87 9.19
CA GLU A 411 36.72 51.17 10.44
C GLU A 411 37.20 52.65 10.56
N ARG A 412 37.14 53.46 9.47
CA ARG A 412 37.74 54.79 9.43
C ARG A 412 36.71 55.88 9.16
N MET A 413 35.61 55.54 8.49
CA MET A 413 34.62 56.55 8.08
C MET A 413 33.20 55.99 8.07
N THR A 414 32.28 56.89 8.24
CA THR A 414 30.83 56.65 8.10
C THR A 414 30.30 57.65 7.09
N VAL A 415 29.54 57.20 6.07
CA VAL A 415 28.95 58.05 5.03
C VAL A 415 27.46 57.82 5.02
N THR A 416 26.69 58.87 5.03
CA THR A 416 25.22 58.83 4.91
C THR A 416 24.81 58.75 3.41
N TYR A 417 23.54 58.46 3.12
CA TYR A 417 23.04 58.47 1.77
C TYR A 417 23.10 59.90 1.12
N GLY A 418 22.98 60.94 1.90
CA GLY A 418 23.11 62.31 1.42
C GLY A 418 24.56 62.74 1.12
N GLU A 419 25.54 62.06 1.73
CA GLU A 419 26.99 62.32 1.50
C GLU A 419 27.56 61.45 0.39
N LEU A 420 26.92 60.30 0.10
CA LEU A 420 27.31 59.31 -0.94
C LEU A 420 27.01 59.86 -2.36
#